data_b1fa8134eed9589eeb89f4a672afc421
#
_entry.id   b1fa8134eed9589eeb89f4a672afc421
#
_cell.length_a   1.000
_cell.length_b   1.000
_cell.length_c   1.000
_cell.angle_alpha   90.00
_cell.angle_beta   90.00
_cell.angle_gamma   90.00
#
_symmetry.space_group_name_H-M   'P 1'
#
loop_
_entity.id
_entity.type
_entity.pdbx_description
1 polymer ?
#
loop_
_entity_poly.entity_id
_entity_poly.type
_entity_poly.pdbx_seq_one_letter_code
_entity_poly.pdbx_strand_id
1 'polypeptide(L)'
;GGMLMYPAPVLRRIHDITKKHGALFIADEVITGFGRTGTAFACEQACVTPDILCVAKGLTGGVIPLAATLATRAIFDAHYSTDRTKTFFHSSSYTANPIACAAASANLDIWLNEPVVARIDTLAKLQSDRLKALAGDARFTNVRQTGTITAVDVQVSDAGYLAGVGPKLYDHFIAAG
;
A
#
# COMPACT_ATOMS: atom_id res chain seq x y z
N GLY A 1 -1.34 -10.47 0.36
CA GLY A 1 -2.42 -11.15 -0.33
C GLY A 1 -3.68 -11.30 0.52
N GLY A 2 -4.84 -11.48 -0.12
CA GLY A 2 -6.10 -11.73 0.58
C GLY A 2 -6.64 -10.60 1.44
N MET A 3 -6.12 -9.39 1.32
CA MET A 3 -6.53 -8.24 2.13
C MET A 3 -6.55 -8.54 3.63
N LEU A 4 -5.52 -9.26 4.10
CA LEU A 4 -5.31 -9.47 5.53
C LEU A 4 -4.88 -8.15 6.16
N MET A 5 -5.63 -7.70 7.13
CA MET A 5 -5.41 -6.45 7.84
C MET A 5 -4.96 -6.73 9.26
N TYR A 6 -4.05 -5.92 9.76
CA TYR A 6 -3.61 -5.95 11.15
C TYR A 6 -3.51 -4.52 11.70
N PRO A 7 -3.75 -4.31 13.00
CA PRO A 7 -3.76 -2.99 13.59
C PRO A 7 -2.35 -2.40 13.69
N ALA A 8 -2.25 -1.09 13.69
CA ALA A 8 -0.99 -0.35 13.75
C ALA A 8 -0.02 -0.77 14.89
N PRO A 9 -0.48 -1.15 16.10
CA PRO A 9 0.41 -1.66 17.14
C PRO A 9 1.20 -2.91 16.74
N VAL A 10 0.67 -3.74 15.84
CA VAL A 10 1.40 -4.92 15.32
C VAL A 10 2.58 -4.46 14.48
N LEU A 11 2.39 -3.47 13.59
CA LEU A 11 3.48 -2.89 12.80
C LEU A 11 4.55 -2.27 13.70
N ARG A 12 4.14 -1.51 14.72
CA ARG A 12 5.05 -0.98 15.76
C ARG A 12 5.87 -2.11 16.39
N ARG A 13 5.22 -3.19 16.81
CA ARG A 13 5.89 -4.31 17.45
C ARG A 13 6.90 -5.00 16.53
N ILE A 14 6.56 -5.19 15.25
CA ILE A 14 7.47 -5.74 14.25
C ILE A 14 8.68 -4.83 14.08
N HIS A 15 8.47 -3.52 13.94
CA HIS A 15 9.54 -2.53 13.85
C HIS A 15 10.47 -2.62 15.07
N ASP A 16 9.93 -2.59 16.28
CA ASP A 16 10.73 -2.59 17.51
C ASP A 16 11.56 -3.87 17.67
N ILE A 17 11.00 -5.03 17.30
CA ILE A 17 11.73 -6.30 17.27
C ILE A 17 12.85 -6.23 16.23
N THR A 18 12.58 -5.75 15.02
CA THR A 18 13.57 -5.60 13.96
C THR A 18 14.75 -4.73 14.42
N LYS A 19 14.44 -3.58 15.01
CA LYS A 19 15.48 -2.66 15.53
C LYS A 19 16.26 -3.24 16.70
N LYS A 20 15.59 -3.97 17.58
CA LYS A 20 16.25 -4.67 18.71
C LYS A 20 17.30 -5.68 18.24
N HIS A 21 17.10 -6.31 17.11
CA HIS A 21 18.02 -7.28 16.52
C HIS A 21 19.02 -6.66 15.53
N GLY A 22 19.09 -5.34 15.43
CA GLY A 22 20.03 -4.63 14.54
C GLY A 22 19.75 -4.85 13.05
N ALA A 23 18.54 -5.31 12.70
CA ALA A 23 18.15 -5.49 11.31
C ALA A 23 17.55 -4.21 10.70
N LEU A 24 17.61 -4.09 9.38
CA LEU A 24 16.94 -3.03 8.65
C LEU A 24 15.44 -3.32 8.54
N PHE A 25 14.62 -2.31 8.79
CA PHE A 25 13.18 -2.37 8.60
C PHE A 25 12.79 -1.80 7.25
N ILE A 26 12.28 -2.66 6.37
CA ILE A 26 11.79 -2.26 5.03
C ILE A 26 10.27 -2.23 5.08
N ALA A 27 9.68 -1.08 4.76
CA ALA A 27 8.24 -0.92 4.60
C ALA A 27 7.86 -0.91 3.11
N ASP A 28 7.10 -1.91 2.70
CA ASP A 28 6.48 -1.94 1.37
C ASP A 28 5.14 -1.20 1.43
N GLU A 29 5.17 0.07 1.05
CA GLU A 29 3.98 0.94 0.97
C GLU A 29 3.48 1.08 -0.49
N VAL A 30 3.80 0.13 -1.35
CA VAL A 30 3.37 0.13 -2.75
C VAL A 30 1.85 0.15 -2.89
N ILE A 31 1.13 -0.54 -1.99
CA ILE A 31 -0.34 -0.57 -1.98
C ILE A 31 -0.93 0.25 -0.83
N THR A 32 -0.22 0.42 0.26
CA THR A 32 -0.72 1.08 1.48
C THR A 32 -0.48 2.58 1.51
N GLY A 33 0.52 3.06 0.76
CA GLY A 33 0.84 4.47 0.66
C GLY A 33 -0.20 5.28 -0.10
N PHE A 34 -0.02 6.59 -0.05
CA PHE A 34 -0.88 7.58 -0.69
C PHE A 34 -2.34 7.47 -0.28
N GLY A 35 -2.58 7.43 1.04
CA GLY A 35 -3.91 7.54 1.63
C GLY A 35 -4.73 6.26 1.72
N ARG A 36 -4.26 5.15 1.15
CA ARG A 36 -5.05 3.90 1.10
C ARG A 36 -5.51 3.40 2.46
N THR A 37 -4.68 3.54 3.49
CA THR A 37 -4.99 3.09 4.85
C THR A 37 -5.55 4.19 5.75
N GLY A 38 -5.82 5.39 5.20
CA GLY A 38 -6.39 6.53 5.93
C GLY A 38 -5.35 7.61 6.31
N THR A 39 -4.07 7.30 6.26
CA THR A 39 -2.94 8.26 6.41
C THR A 39 -2.13 8.30 5.12
N ALA A 40 -1.23 9.27 4.94
CA ALA A 40 -0.41 9.31 3.74
C ALA A 40 0.37 8.01 3.57
N PHE A 41 0.93 7.48 4.67
CA PHE A 41 1.59 6.18 4.72
C PHE A 41 1.10 5.37 5.94
N ALA A 42 1.00 4.04 5.81
CA ALA A 42 0.58 3.18 6.92
C ALA A 42 1.55 3.24 8.11
N CYS A 43 2.83 3.48 7.85
CA CYS A 43 3.86 3.68 8.89
C CYS A 43 3.53 4.82 9.85
N GLU A 44 2.80 5.85 9.42
CA GLU A 44 2.40 6.98 10.28
C GLU A 44 1.45 6.53 11.39
N GLN A 45 0.52 5.63 11.09
CA GLN A 45 -0.42 5.10 12.10
C GLN A 45 0.30 4.35 13.22
N ALA A 46 1.40 3.70 12.90
CA ALA A 46 2.24 3.00 13.86
C ALA A 46 3.29 3.93 14.51
N CYS A 47 3.40 5.19 14.08
CA CYS A 47 4.47 6.11 14.45
C CYS A 47 5.86 5.48 14.27
N VAL A 48 6.11 4.79 13.17
CA VAL A 48 7.41 4.18 12.83
C VAL A 48 8.01 4.85 11.61
N THR A 49 9.34 4.94 11.60
CA THR A 49 10.11 5.38 10.43
C THR A 49 10.92 4.18 9.93
N PRO A 50 10.67 3.70 8.71
CA PRO A 50 11.44 2.59 8.15
C PRO A 50 12.84 3.03 7.74
N ASP A 51 13.78 2.09 7.65
CA ASP A 51 15.09 2.33 7.06
C ASP A 51 15.01 2.44 5.53
N ILE A 52 14.09 1.66 4.94
CA ILE A 52 13.79 1.68 3.50
C ILE A 52 12.27 1.71 3.33
N LEU A 53 11.79 2.62 2.48
CA LEU A 53 10.38 2.77 2.11
C LEU A 53 10.22 2.57 0.61
N CYS A 54 9.40 1.59 0.22
CA CYS A 54 9.06 1.34 -1.18
C CYS A 54 7.69 1.92 -1.50
N VAL A 55 7.61 2.76 -2.53
CA VAL A 55 6.37 3.40 -2.99
C VAL A 55 6.19 3.23 -4.49
N ALA A 56 4.94 3.11 -4.92
CA ALA A 56 4.54 3.04 -6.33
C ALA A 56 3.06 3.43 -6.46
N LYS A 57 2.39 2.99 -7.50
CA LYS A 57 0.93 3.15 -7.75
C LYS A 57 0.42 4.56 -7.47
N GLY A 58 0.08 4.87 -6.21
CA GLY A 58 -0.36 6.19 -5.78
C GLY A 58 0.66 7.30 -6.01
N LEU A 59 1.94 6.99 -6.19
CA LEU A 59 2.99 7.96 -6.49
C LEU A 59 2.69 8.81 -7.74
N THR A 60 2.08 8.22 -8.76
CA THR A 60 1.67 8.92 -9.99
C THR A 60 0.16 9.08 -10.11
N GLY A 61 -0.61 8.80 -9.05
CA GLY A 61 -2.07 8.75 -9.13
C GLY A 61 -2.61 7.63 -10.05
N GLY A 62 -1.76 6.68 -10.44
CA GLY A 62 -2.13 5.57 -11.33
C GLY A 62 -2.07 5.88 -12.83
N VAL A 63 -1.64 7.08 -13.22
CA VAL A 63 -1.61 7.53 -14.64
C VAL A 63 -0.55 6.78 -15.44
N ILE A 64 0.62 6.52 -14.84
CA ILE A 64 1.75 5.86 -15.49
C ILE A 64 2.55 5.05 -14.44
N PRO A 65 3.12 3.88 -14.80
CA PRO A 65 3.96 3.12 -13.88
C PRO A 65 5.21 3.89 -13.46
N LEU A 66 5.37 4.05 -12.15
CA LEU A 66 6.59 4.54 -11.52
C LEU A 66 6.67 3.95 -10.11
N ALA A 67 7.88 3.64 -9.69
CA ALA A 67 8.19 3.27 -8.30
C ALA A 67 9.40 4.06 -7.81
N ALA A 68 9.47 4.25 -6.50
CA ALA A 68 10.64 4.81 -5.84
C ALA A 68 10.95 4.01 -4.59
N THR A 69 12.23 3.86 -4.30
CA THR A 69 12.74 3.31 -3.06
C THR A 69 13.49 4.41 -2.33
N LEU A 70 12.96 4.82 -1.19
CA LEU A 70 13.59 5.81 -0.32
C LEU A 70 14.38 5.08 0.75
N ALA A 71 15.56 5.61 1.09
CA ALA A 71 16.41 5.04 2.12
C ALA A 71 16.92 6.13 3.06
N THR A 72 17.28 5.74 4.28
CA THR A 72 17.90 6.65 5.23
C THR A 72 19.27 7.11 4.74
N ARG A 73 19.73 8.25 5.29
CA ARG A 73 21.05 8.80 4.99
C ARG A 73 22.17 7.80 5.27
N ALA A 74 22.06 7.01 6.34
CA ALA A 74 23.05 6.00 6.69
C ALA A 74 23.22 4.91 5.60
N ILE A 75 22.12 4.49 4.99
CA ILE A 75 22.15 3.52 3.88
C ILE A 75 22.77 4.17 2.64
N PHE A 76 22.40 5.40 2.31
CA PHE A 76 23.00 6.14 1.20
C PHE A 76 24.52 6.26 1.38
N ASP A 77 24.99 6.69 2.56
CA ASP A 77 26.41 6.90 2.84
C ASP A 77 27.22 5.59 2.77
N ALA A 78 26.61 4.45 3.06
CA ALA A 78 27.28 3.15 2.92
C ALA A 78 27.65 2.83 1.46
N HIS A 79 26.93 3.38 0.50
CA HIS A 79 27.15 3.21 -0.95
C HIS A 79 27.84 4.41 -1.60
N TYR A 80 27.80 5.57 -0.97
CA TYR A 80 28.40 6.81 -1.50
C TYR A 80 29.91 6.81 -1.31
N SER A 81 30.64 6.24 -2.26
CA SER A 81 32.08 6.02 -2.20
C SER A 81 32.70 5.99 -3.60
N THR A 82 33.99 6.35 -3.69
CA THR A 82 34.79 6.08 -4.89
C THR A 82 35.26 4.62 -4.99
N ASP A 83 35.12 3.86 -3.92
CA ASP A 83 35.39 2.43 -3.91
C ASP A 83 34.27 1.68 -4.64
N ARG A 84 34.59 1.09 -5.79
CA ARG A 84 33.64 0.36 -6.63
C ARG A 84 33.03 -0.87 -5.96
N THR A 85 33.66 -1.43 -4.93
CA THR A 85 33.11 -2.56 -4.18
C THR A 85 31.86 -2.18 -3.37
N LYS A 86 31.68 -0.87 -3.09
CA LYS A 86 30.51 -0.31 -2.40
C LYS A 86 29.41 0.16 -3.33
N THR A 87 29.58 0.02 -4.64
CA THR A 87 28.61 0.48 -5.62
C THR A 87 27.30 -0.31 -5.51
N PHE A 88 26.20 0.39 -5.40
CA PHE A 88 24.88 -0.21 -5.59
C PHE A 88 24.59 -0.34 -7.09
N PHE A 89 24.78 -1.56 -7.62
CA PHE A 89 24.52 -1.86 -9.02
C PHE A 89 23.04 -2.01 -9.28
N HIS A 90 22.37 -0.89 -9.51
CA HIS A 90 20.96 -0.87 -9.93
C HIS A 90 20.90 -0.33 -11.36
N SER A 91 20.29 -1.09 -12.25
CA SER A 91 20.12 -0.71 -13.64
C SER A 91 18.72 -1.02 -14.12
N SER A 92 18.04 0.00 -14.61
CA SER A 92 16.79 -0.10 -15.36
C SER A 92 16.81 0.97 -16.44
N SER A 93 16.45 0.58 -17.67
CA SER A 93 16.36 1.52 -18.80
C SER A 93 15.34 2.64 -18.56
N TYR A 94 14.40 2.43 -17.66
CA TYR A 94 13.31 3.38 -17.33
C TYR A 94 13.55 4.17 -16.05
N THR A 95 14.70 4.02 -15.40
CA THR A 95 15.06 4.80 -14.22
C THR A 95 15.02 6.29 -14.54
N ALA A 96 14.36 7.08 -13.69
CA ALA A 96 14.18 8.52 -13.84
C ALA A 96 13.49 8.93 -15.17
N ASN A 97 12.57 8.10 -15.69
CA ASN A 97 11.77 8.47 -16.85
C ASN A 97 11.11 9.84 -16.63
N PRO A 98 11.44 10.86 -17.45
CA PRO A 98 10.99 12.23 -17.19
C PRO A 98 9.47 12.40 -17.24
N ILE A 99 8.77 11.64 -18.07
CA ILE A 99 7.30 11.67 -18.17
C ILE A 99 6.68 11.15 -16.87
N ALA A 100 7.18 10.02 -16.36
CA ALA A 100 6.69 9.44 -15.12
C ALA A 100 7.03 10.31 -13.91
N CYS A 101 8.24 10.92 -13.90
CA CYS A 101 8.62 11.87 -12.85
C CYS A 101 7.76 13.13 -12.87
N ALA A 102 7.43 13.66 -14.04
CA ALA A 102 6.52 14.81 -14.16
C ALA A 102 5.11 14.48 -13.64
N ALA A 103 4.58 13.29 -13.94
CA ALA A 103 3.31 12.83 -13.42
C ALA A 103 3.34 12.70 -11.88
N ALA A 104 4.42 12.16 -11.33
CA ALA A 104 4.60 12.06 -9.88
C ALA A 104 4.67 13.44 -9.22
N SER A 105 5.42 14.39 -9.79
CA SER A 105 5.51 15.76 -9.28
C SER A 105 4.14 16.42 -9.27
N ALA A 106 3.38 16.34 -10.38
CA ALA A 106 2.03 16.89 -10.45
C ALA A 106 1.08 16.27 -9.41
N ASN A 107 1.19 14.95 -9.17
CA ASN A 107 0.42 14.29 -8.12
C ASN A 107 0.82 14.77 -6.72
N LEU A 108 2.10 14.97 -6.46
CA LEU A 108 2.57 15.52 -5.18
C LEU A 108 2.07 16.96 -4.97
N ASP A 109 2.02 17.78 -6.03
CA ASP A 109 1.44 19.13 -5.97
C ASP A 109 -0.05 19.10 -5.58
N ILE A 110 -0.82 18.11 -6.06
CA ILE A 110 -2.20 17.89 -5.63
C ILE A 110 -2.25 17.58 -4.12
N TRP A 111 -1.37 16.70 -3.64
CA TRP A 111 -1.30 16.36 -2.21
C TRP A 111 -0.95 17.55 -1.32
N LEU A 112 -0.12 18.46 -1.80
CA LEU A 112 0.32 19.66 -1.08
C LEU A 112 -0.73 20.78 -1.08
N ASN A 113 -1.49 20.93 -2.16
CA ASN A 113 -2.32 22.11 -2.40
C ASN A 113 -3.83 21.82 -2.34
N GLU A 114 -4.26 20.57 -2.32
CA GLU A 114 -5.67 20.20 -2.28
C GLU A 114 -6.04 19.41 -1.02
N PRO A 115 -7.31 19.40 -0.63
CA PRO A 115 -7.76 18.70 0.58
C PRO A 115 -7.87 17.17 0.36
N VAL A 116 -6.77 16.52 -0.04
CA VAL A 116 -6.75 15.09 -0.39
C VAL A 116 -7.15 14.23 0.80
N VAL A 117 -6.65 14.53 2.00
CA VAL A 117 -6.97 13.79 3.24
C VAL A 117 -8.48 13.82 3.51
N ALA A 118 -9.13 14.99 3.41
CA ALA A 118 -10.57 15.11 3.61
C ALA A 118 -11.39 14.31 2.57
N ARG A 119 -10.89 14.22 1.33
CA ARG A 119 -11.51 13.39 0.28
C ARG A 119 -11.38 11.90 0.61
N ILE A 120 -10.23 11.48 1.12
CA ILE A 120 -9.97 10.10 1.57
C ILE A 120 -10.91 9.73 2.71
N ASP A 121 -11.05 10.60 3.73
CA ASP A 121 -11.94 10.40 4.86
C ASP A 121 -13.40 10.26 4.42
N THR A 122 -13.82 11.12 3.49
CA THR A 122 -15.18 11.07 2.91
C THR A 122 -15.42 9.74 2.20
N LEU A 123 -14.46 9.29 1.39
CA LEU A 123 -14.54 8.01 0.68
C LEU A 123 -14.57 6.83 1.65
N ALA A 124 -13.69 6.85 2.66
CA ALA A 124 -13.62 5.79 3.67
C ALA A 124 -14.94 5.67 4.44
N LYS A 125 -15.56 6.80 4.81
CA LYS A 125 -16.87 6.83 5.45
C LYS A 125 -17.98 6.26 4.56
N LEU A 126 -18.03 6.68 3.30
CA LEU A 126 -19.00 6.16 2.33
C LEU A 126 -18.88 4.64 2.17
N GLN A 127 -17.67 4.13 2.08
CA GLN A 127 -17.41 2.70 2.01
C GLN A 127 -17.82 1.96 3.30
N SER A 128 -17.53 2.54 4.46
CA SER A 128 -17.97 2.00 5.75
C SER A 128 -19.49 1.84 5.83
N ASP A 129 -20.22 2.87 5.39
CA ASP A 129 -21.69 2.82 5.38
C ASP A 129 -22.23 1.72 4.45
N ARG A 130 -21.61 1.52 3.30
CA ARG A 130 -21.97 0.41 2.39
C ARG A 130 -21.66 -0.96 2.97
N LEU A 131 -20.55 -1.12 3.69
CA LEU A 131 -20.19 -2.39 4.33
C LEU A 131 -21.18 -2.81 5.42
N LYS A 132 -21.85 -1.87 6.08
CA LYS A 132 -22.88 -2.18 7.08
C LYS A 132 -23.99 -3.05 6.53
N ALA A 133 -24.36 -2.86 5.27
CA ALA A 133 -25.38 -3.68 4.60
C ALA A 133 -24.92 -5.14 4.41
N LEU A 134 -23.62 -5.40 4.33
CA LEU A 134 -23.05 -6.73 4.13
C LEU A 134 -22.76 -7.44 5.47
N ALA A 135 -22.55 -6.69 6.54
CA ALA A 135 -22.15 -7.24 7.84
C ALA A 135 -23.21 -8.16 8.49
N GLY A 136 -24.48 -8.03 8.10
CA GLY A 136 -25.57 -8.86 8.59
C GLY A 136 -25.97 -10.00 7.65
N ASP A 137 -25.35 -10.12 6.48
CA ASP A 137 -25.67 -11.11 5.46
C ASP A 137 -24.85 -12.38 5.66
N ALA A 138 -25.52 -13.52 5.90
CA ALA A 138 -24.87 -14.81 6.17
C ALA A 138 -23.99 -15.34 5.00
N ARG A 139 -24.11 -14.74 3.82
CA ARG A 139 -23.26 -15.07 2.66
C ARG A 139 -21.84 -14.52 2.79
N PHE A 140 -21.63 -13.56 3.70
CA PHE A 140 -20.36 -12.87 3.88
C PHE A 140 -19.85 -13.04 5.31
N THR A 141 -18.53 -13.19 5.41
CA THR A 141 -17.80 -13.24 6.68
C THR A 141 -16.63 -12.26 6.63
N ASN A 142 -15.99 -12.03 7.78
CA ASN A 142 -14.80 -11.20 7.85
C ASN A 142 -14.95 -9.84 7.15
N VAL A 143 -16.08 -9.18 7.30
CA VAL A 143 -16.29 -7.83 6.78
C VAL A 143 -15.29 -6.89 7.48
N ARG A 144 -14.40 -6.27 6.71
CA ARG A 144 -13.29 -5.49 7.25
C ARG A 144 -12.95 -4.28 6.41
N GLN A 145 -12.40 -3.27 7.06
CA GLN A 145 -11.97 -2.03 6.42
C GLN A 145 -10.71 -1.46 7.07
N THR A 146 -9.83 -0.88 6.26
CA THR A 146 -8.73 -0.04 6.70
C THR A 146 -8.61 1.11 5.71
N GLY A 147 -8.90 2.34 6.16
CA GLY A 147 -8.99 3.50 5.29
C GLY A 147 -9.98 3.29 4.15
N THR A 148 -9.51 3.38 2.92
CA THR A 148 -10.31 3.15 1.70
C THR A 148 -10.24 1.71 1.18
N ILE A 149 -9.57 0.81 1.89
CA ILE A 149 -9.51 -0.61 1.53
C ILE A 149 -10.62 -1.33 2.28
N THR A 150 -11.53 -1.97 1.55
CA THR A 150 -12.62 -2.77 2.09
C THR A 150 -12.53 -4.20 1.59
N ALA A 151 -12.87 -5.16 2.43
CA ALA A 151 -12.90 -6.56 2.04
C ALA A 151 -13.97 -7.33 2.79
N VAL A 152 -14.48 -8.35 2.13
CA VAL A 152 -15.40 -9.35 2.68
C VAL A 152 -14.95 -10.73 2.18
N ASP A 153 -15.18 -11.76 2.97
CA ASP A 153 -14.97 -13.12 2.54
C ASP A 153 -16.33 -13.74 2.22
N VAL A 154 -16.41 -14.41 1.08
CA VAL A 154 -17.63 -15.13 0.69
C VAL A 154 -17.68 -16.47 1.43
N GLN A 155 -18.82 -16.77 2.05
CA GLN A 155 -19.03 -18.04 2.76
C GLN A 155 -19.16 -19.18 1.75
N VAL A 156 -18.13 -19.99 1.61
CA VAL A 156 -18.09 -21.15 0.71
C VAL A 156 -17.45 -22.34 1.41
N SER A 157 -17.83 -23.55 1.02
CA SER A 157 -17.29 -24.80 1.58
C SER A 157 -15.82 -25.04 1.15
N ASP A 158 -15.45 -24.59 -0.05
CA ASP A 158 -14.09 -24.64 -0.58
C ASP A 158 -13.53 -23.23 -0.62
N ALA A 159 -12.80 -22.86 0.45
CA ALA A 159 -12.22 -21.53 0.62
C ALA A 159 -10.69 -21.57 0.41
N GLY A 160 -10.12 -20.53 -0.17
CA GLY A 160 -8.70 -20.38 -0.35
C GLY A 160 -8.34 -19.70 -1.67
N TYR A 161 -7.06 -19.42 -1.84
CA TYR A 161 -6.56 -18.69 -3.02
C TYR A 161 -6.86 -19.42 -4.35
N LEU A 162 -6.90 -20.75 -4.33
CA LEU A 162 -7.15 -21.59 -5.51
C LEU A 162 -8.62 -22.10 -5.56
N ALA A 163 -9.49 -21.61 -4.70
CA ALA A 163 -10.89 -21.99 -4.69
C ALA A 163 -11.59 -21.66 -6.01
N GLY A 164 -12.44 -22.57 -6.48
CA GLY A 164 -13.17 -22.42 -7.75
C GLY A 164 -14.24 -21.34 -7.75
N VAL A 165 -14.52 -20.69 -6.61
CA VAL A 165 -15.52 -19.62 -6.50
C VAL A 165 -15.12 -18.35 -7.23
N GLY A 166 -13.83 -18.00 -7.24
CA GLY A 166 -13.34 -16.79 -7.89
C GLY A 166 -13.65 -16.74 -9.40
N PRO A 167 -13.24 -17.74 -10.20
CA PRO A 167 -13.62 -17.83 -11.60
C PRO A 167 -15.11 -17.77 -11.85
N LYS A 168 -15.94 -18.48 -11.04
CA LYS A 168 -17.40 -18.47 -11.18
C LYS A 168 -18.00 -17.08 -10.93
N LEU A 169 -17.52 -16.36 -9.93
CA LEU A 169 -17.94 -14.97 -9.67
C LEU A 169 -17.53 -14.06 -10.80
N TYR A 170 -16.30 -14.20 -11.31
CA TYR A 170 -15.83 -13.44 -12.45
C TYR A 170 -16.73 -13.62 -13.67
N ASP A 171 -16.99 -14.87 -14.06
CA ASP A 171 -17.85 -15.19 -15.20
C ASP A 171 -19.27 -14.62 -15.02
N HIS A 172 -19.81 -14.70 -13.80
CA HIS A 172 -21.12 -14.14 -13.47
C HIS A 172 -21.15 -12.62 -13.64
N PHE A 173 -20.15 -11.91 -13.14
CA PHE A 173 -20.09 -10.44 -13.26
C PHE A 173 -19.89 -10.00 -14.71
N ILE A 174 -19.05 -10.70 -15.48
CA ILE A 174 -18.88 -10.41 -16.92
C ILE A 174 -20.19 -10.62 -17.67
N ALA A 175 -20.96 -11.66 -17.36
CA ALA A 175 -22.26 -11.92 -18.00
C ALA A 175 -23.34 -10.89 -17.60
N ALA A 176 -23.21 -10.26 -16.44
CA ALA A 176 -24.14 -9.24 -15.96
C ALA A 176 -23.86 -7.81 -16.47
N GLY A 177 -22.70 -7.55 -17.06
CA GLY A 177 -22.26 -6.25 -17.64
C GLY A 177 -21.40 -5.44 -16.71
#